data_8db67ebc4abfbb607f9a0c6e3a8276f8
#
_entry.id   8db67ebc4abfbb607f9a0c6e3a8276f8
#
_cell.length_a   1.000
_cell.length_b   1.000
_cell.length_c   1.000
_cell.angle_alpha   90.00
_cell.angle_beta   90.00
_cell.angle_gamma   90.00
#
_symmetry.space_group_name_H-M   'P 1'
#
loop_
_entity.id
_entity.type
_entity.pdbx_description
1 polymer ?
#
loop_
_entity_poly.entity_id
_entity_poly.type
_entity_poly.pdbx_seq_one_letter_code
_entity_poly.pdbx_strand_id
1 'polypeptide(L)'
;MSAAPLRFAHLSIAQYAICLKGIVWREGLRFLHQRERFVSALVRPLVWLFIFAAGFRQVLGISIIPPYETYILYEVYIAPGLLAMIQLFNGMQSSLSMVYDREMGNMRTLLVSPFPRWFLLSSKLIAGTLVSLLQVYVFLAIAWFWEIEPPPIGYIAVLPALILSGLMLGALGMLISSAVKQLENFAGVMNFVIFPMFFASSALYPLWRVQEASPALYYVCQLNPFTHAVELIRFALYGKLNVLSLAVVCGCMAVFMIGAILAYDPARGLPARRGRAAED
;
A
#
# COMPACT_ATOMS: atom_id res chain seq x y z
N MET A 1 35.84 21.84 -24.59
CA MET A 1 34.53 21.58 -25.22
C MET A 1 33.46 21.79 -24.17
N SER A 2 32.80 22.95 -24.21
CA SER A 2 31.72 23.32 -23.30
C SER A 2 30.48 22.44 -23.63
N ALA A 3 30.09 21.56 -22.71
CA ALA A 3 28.85 20.80 -22.86
C ALA A 3 27.67 21.78 -22.73
N ALA A 4 26.95 22.01 -23.82
CA ALA A 4 25.71 22.80 -23.79
C ALA A 4 24.76 22.19 -22.77
N PRO A 5 24.09 23.00 -21.93
CA PRO A 5 23.11 22.50 -21.00
C PRO A 5 21.97 21.85 -21.80
N LEU A 6 21.68 20.57 -21.51
CA LEU A 6 20.53 19.87 -22.08
C LEU A 6 19.28 20.71 -21.77
N ARG A 7 18.77 21.43 -22.76
CA ARG A 7 17.46 22.09 -22.69
C ARG A 7 16.44 20.98 -22.50
N PHE A 8 15.87 20.88 -21.31
CA PHE A 8 14.68 20.04 -21.10
C PHE A 8 13.60 20.55 -22.05
N ALA A 9 13.41 19.86 -23.16
CA ALA A 9 12.27 20.11 -24.05
C ALA A 9 11.00 19.98 -23.20
N HIS A 10 10.06 20.90 -23.37
CA HIS A 10 8.76 20.83 -22.69
C HIS A 10 8.09 19.52 -23.09
N LEU A 11 8.06 18.56 -22.17
CA LEU A 11 7.44 17.26 -22.41
C LEU A 11 5.94 17.47 -22.62
N SER A 12 5.39 16.93 -23.69
CA SER A 12 3.96 16.96 -23.97
C SER A 12 3.19 16.06 -22.99
N ILE A 13 1.95 16.42 -22.68
CA ILE A 13 1.03 15.59 -21.86
C ILE A 13 0.91 14.18 -22.42
N ALA A 14 0.93 14.03 -23.75
CA ALA A 14 0.93 12.73 -24.42
C ALA A 14 2.14 11.85 -24.05
N GLN A 15 3.32 12.45 -23.90
CA GLN A 15 4.53 11.71 -23.48
C GLN A 15 4.43 11.24 -22.03
N TYR A 16 3.85 12.03 -21.14
CA TYR A 16 3.55 11.60 -19.77
C TYR A 16 2.56 10.42 -19.74
N ALA A 17 1.50 10.48 -20.56
CA ALA A 17 0.51 9.41 -20.64
C ALA A 17 1.12 8.11 -21.20
N ILE A 18 1.95 8.19 -22.25
CA ILE A 18 2.65 7.03 -22.83
C ILE A 18 3.61 6.41 -21.80
N CYS A 19 4.36 7.23 -21.09
CA CYS A 19 5.28 6.78 -20.05
C CYS A 19 4.51 6.06 -18.91
N LEU A 20 3.44 6.67 -18.40
CA LEU A 20 2.57 6.06 -17.38
C LEU A 20 2.01 4.72 -17.85
N LYS A 21 1.46 4.66 -19.08
CA LYS A 21 0.95 3.42 -19.67
C LYS A 21 2.03 2.34 -19.73
N GLY A 22 3.25 2.71 -20.15
CA GLY A 22 4.39 1.79 -20.22
C GLY A 22 4.78 1.25 -18.84
N ILE A 23 4.82 2.09 -17.82
CA ILE A 23 5.13 1.68 -16.44
C ILE A 23 4.04 0.74 -15.90
N VAL A 24 2.77 1.11 -16.04
CA VAL A 24 1.63 0.30 -15.59
C VAL A 24 1.62 -1.06 -16.31
N TRP A 25 1.81 -1.06 -17.62
CA TRP A 25 1.85 -2.28 -18.44
C TRP A 25 3.00 -3.20 -18.01
N ARG A 26 4.19 -2.64 -17.81
CA ARG A 26 5.36 -3.40 -17.34
C ARG A 26 5.13 -4.04 -15.99
N GLU A 27 4.58 -3.29 -15.01
CA GLU A 27 4.31 -3.81 -13.67
C GLU A 27 3.20 -4.87 -13.70
N GLY A 28 2.17 -4.67 -14.54
CA GLY A 28 1.11 -5.66 -14.76
C GLY A 28 1.66 -6.97 -15.35
N LEU A 29 2.50 -6.90 -16.39
CA LEU A 29 3.15 -8.08 -16.97
C LEU A 29 4.07 -8.77 -15.96
N ARG A 30 4.88 -8.02 -15.22
CA ARG A 30 5.75 -8.57 -14.17
C ARG A 30 4.92 -9.34 -13.14
N PHE A 31 3.79 -8.78 -12.73
CA PHE A 31 2.89 -9.41 -11.79
C PHE A 31 2.30 -10.73 -12.33
N LEU A 32 1.83 -10.73 -13.58
CA LEU A 32 1.27 -11.93 -14.22
C LEU A 32 2.30 -13.06 -14.40
N HIS A 33 3.57 -12.70 -14.69
CA HIS A 33 4.65 -13.68 -14.83
C HIS A 33 5.16 -14.21 -13.49
N GLN A 34 4.97 -13.49 -12.38
CA GLN A 34 5.36 -13.90 -11.03
C GLN A 34 4.20 -14.61 -10.31
N ARG A 35 3.79 -15.78 -10.81
CA ARG A 35 2.66 -16.56 -10.26
C ARG A 35 2.81 -16.84 -8.77
N GLU A 36 4.00 -17.16 -8.31
CA GLU A 36 4.30 -17.42 -6.89
C GLU A 36 4.02 -16.20 -6.01
N ARG A 37 4.31 -15.00 -6.51
CA ARG A 37 4.05 -13.75 -5.80
C ARG A 37 2.55 -13.46 -5.71
N PHE A 38 1.79 -13.77 -6.76
CA PHE A 38 0.33 -13.65 -6.76
C PHE A 38 -0.29 -14.59 -5.72
N VAL A 39 0.08 -15.86 -5.76
CA VAL A 39 -0.44 -16.88 -4.83
C VAL A 39 -0.07 -16.53 -3.39
N SER A 40 1.19 -16.20 -3.11
CA SER A 40 1.63 -15.87 -1.75
C SER A 40 0.93 -14.64 -1.16
N ALA A 41 0.60 -13.66 -2.00
CA ALA A 41 -0.12 -12.46 -1.58
C ALA A 41 -1.59 -12.75 -1.20
N LEU A 42 -2.21 -13.76 -1.82
CA LEU A 42 -3.59 -14.19 -1.51
C LEU A 42 -3.64 -15.23 -0.39
N VAL A 43 -2.68 -16.14 -0.33
CA VAL A 43 -2.65 -17.21 0.70
C VAL A 43 -2.63 -16.62 2.10
N ARG A 44 -1.84 -15.56 2.33
CA ARG A 44 -1.73 -14.96 3.65
C ARG A 44 -3.08 -14.44 4.19
N PRO A 45 -3.82 -13.54 3.51
CA PRO A 45 -5.11 -13.08 3.99
C PRO A 45 -6.16 -14.18 4.04
N LEU A 46 -6.10 -15.19 3.16
CA LEU A 46 -7.01 -16.34 3.20
C LEU A 46 -6.74 -17.23 4.42
N VAL A 47 -5.47 -17.49 4.76
CA VAL A 47 -5.10 -18.23 5.97
C VAL A 47 -5.59 -17.47 7.22
N TRP A 48 -5.40 -16.17 7.26
CA TRP A 48 -5.91 -15.34 8.35
C TRP A 48 -7.44 -15.37 8.42
N LEU A 49 -8.13 -15.25 7.28
CA LEU A 49 -9.59 -15.38 7.22
C LEU A 49 -10.03 -16.73 7.79
N PHE A 50 -9.43 -17.82 7.35
CA PHE A 50 -9.75 -19.16 7.81
C PHE A 50 -9.51 -19.33 9.31
N ILE A 51 -8.35 -18.92 9.83
CA ILE A 51 -8.02 -19.02 11.25
C ILE A 51 -9.00 -18.20 12.10
N PHE A 52 -9.31 -16.98 11.70
CA PHE A 52 -10.21 -16.13 12.45
C PHE A 52 -11.68 -16.57 12.32
N ALA A 53 -12.12 -16.99 11.13
CA ALA A 53 -13.46 -17.53 10.95
C ALA A 53 -13.65 -18.82 11.79
N ALA A 54 -12.73 -19.76 11.74
CA ALA A 54 -12.83 -21.02 12.48
C ALA A 54 -12.62 -20.83 13.99
N GLY A 55 -11.66 -19.99 14.40
CA GLY A 55 -11.25 -19.87 15.79
C GLY A 55 -12.10 -18.91 16.62
N PHE A 56 -12.69 -17.87 16.01
CA PHE A 56 -13.36 -16.79 16.74
C PHE A 56 -14.84 -16.62 16.43
N ARG A 57 -15.41 -17.40 15.50
CA ARG A 57 -16.81 -17.33 15.09
C ARG A 57 -17.79 -17.39 16.27
N GLN A 58 -17.49 -18.24 17.26
CA GLN A 58 -18.36 -18.42 18.43
C GLN A 58 -18.02 -17.49 19.62
N VAL A 59 -16.81 -16.95 19.65
CA VAL A 59 -16.28 -16.17 20.79
C VAL A 59 -16.53 -14.68 20.63
N LEU A 60 -16.48 -14.18 19.41
CA LEU A 60 -16.58 -12.75 19.11
C LEU A 60 -17.82 -12.44 18.26
N GLY A 61 -18.99 -12.57 18.87
CA GLY A 61 -20.18 -11.90 18.33
C GLY A 61 -19.99 -10.39 18.39
N ILE A 62 -20.13 -9.69 17.26
CA ILE A 62 -19.98 -8.24 17.19
C ILE A 62 -21.36 -7.61 17.30
N SER A 63 -21.53 -6.72 18.28
CA SER A 63 -22.72 -5.89 18.42
C SER A 63 -22.96 -5.06 17.16
N ILE A 64 -24.18 -4.60 16.97
CA ILE A 64 -24.51 -3.68 15.87
C ILE A 64 -23.68 -2.41 16.00
N ILE A 65 -22.74 -2.21 15.06
CA ILE A 65 -21.87 -1.03 14.97
C ILE A 65 -21.88 -0.49 13.55
N PRO A 66 -21.82 0.83 13.37
CA PRO A 66 -21.69 1.38 12.02
C PRO A 66 -20.48 0.80 11.26
N PRO A 67 -20.60 0.52 9.96
CA PRO A 67 -21.74 0.79 9.07
C PRO A 67 -22.83 -0.30 9.06
N TYR A 68 -22.70 -1.36 9.83
CA TYR A 68 -23.61 -2.50 9.85
C TYR A 68 -24.94 -2.12 10.50
N GLU A 69 -26.03 -2.62 9.94
CA GLU A 69 -27.40 -2.38 10.43
C GLU A 69 -27.96 -3.58 11.20
N THR A 70 -27.30 -4.72 11.09
CA THR A 70 -27.67 -5.98 11.73
C THR A 70 -26.48 -6.59 12.47
N TYR A 71 -26.75 -7.60 13.28
CA TYR A 71 -25.70 -8.44 13.84
C TYR A 71 -24.91 -9.13 12.74
N ILE A 72 -23.59 -9.05 12.80
CA ILE A 72 -22.68 -9.64 11.80
C ILE A 72 -21.78 -10.71 12.43
N LEU A 73 -21.42 -11.67 11.59
CA LEU A 73 -20.40 -12.65 11.93
C LEU A 73 -19.01 -11.99 11.96
N TYR A 74 -18.12 -12.57 12.74
CA TYR A 74 -16.78 -12.01 12.91
C TYR A 74 -15.99 -11.97 11.59
N GLU A 75 -16.13 -12.97 10.73
CA GLU A 75 -15.53 -13.03 9.39
C GLU A 75 -15.93 -11.85 8.49
N VAL A 76 -17.17 -11.40 8.59
CA VAL A 76 -17.65 -10.21 7.85
C VAL A 76 -17.00 -8.94 8.39
N TYR A 77 -16.79 -8.87 9.71
CA TYR A 77 -16.13 -7.73 10.34
C TYR A 77 -14.66 -7.58 9.93
N ILE A 78 -13.90 -8.69 9.88
CA ILE A 78 -12.47 -8.65 9.59
C ILE A 78 -12.16 -8.50 8.09
N ALA A 79 -13.09 -8.82 7.20
CA ALA A 79 -12.86 -8.80 5.75
C ALA A 79 -12.29 -7.45 5.26
N PRO A 80 -12.82 -6.25 5.60
CA PRO A 80 -12.22 -4.97 5.22
C PRO A 80 -10.78 -4.79 5.70
N GLY A 81 -10.48 -5.30 6.90
CA GLY A 81 -9.11 -5.30 7.46
C GLY A 81 -8.16 -6.15 6.63
N LEU A 82 -8.61 -7.31 6.14
CA LEU A 82 -7.83 -8.17 5.25
C LEU A 82 -7.63 -7.54 3.87
N LEU A 83 -8.61 -6.81 3.32
CA LEU A 83 -8.44 -6.03 2.10
C LEU A 83 -7.35 -4.97 2.24
N ALA A 84 -7.39 -4.20 3.33
CA ALA A 84 -6.34 -3.23 3.64
C ALA A 84 -4.98 -3.89 3.86
N MET A 85 -4.94 -5.08 4.47
CA MET A 85 -3.72 -5.88 4.65
C MET A 85 -3.11 -6.28 3.31
N ILE A 86 -3.91 -6.72 2.32
CA ILE A 86 -3.43 -7.01 0.97
C ILE A 86 -2.75 -5.79 0.37
N GLN A 87 -3.38 -4.61 0.50
CA GLN A 87 -2.83 -3.36 -0.03
C GLN A 87 -1.54 -2.94 0.69
N LEU A 88 -1.48 -3.08 2.02
CA LEU A 88 -0.29 -2.76 2.81
C LEU A 88 0.90 -3.63 2.39
N PHE A 89 0.72 -4.95 2.33
CA PHE A 89 1.77 -5.87 1.89
C PHE A 89 2.21 -5.60 0.46
N ASN A 90 1.27 -5.37 -0.45
CA ASN A 90 1.59 -5.08 -1.84
C ASN A 90 2.34 -3.74 -1.99
N GLY A 91 1.92 -2.70 -1.28
CA GLY A 91 2.61 -1.40 -1.24
C GLY A 91 4.04 -1.53 -0.76
N MET A 92 4.27 -2.24 0.35
CA MET A 92 5.61 -2.50 0.88
C MET A 92 6.45 -3.33 -0.11
N GLN A 93 5.90 -4.39 -0.68
CA GLN A 93 6.61 -5.27 -1.60
C GLN A 93 6.90 -4.59 -2.95
N SER A 94 6.02 -3.72 -3.43
CA SER A 94 6.27 -2.89 -4.61
C SER A 94 7.44 -1.93 -4.39
N SER A 95 7.56 -1.41 -3.16
CA SER A 95 8.64 -0.50 -2.77
C SER A 95 10.00 -1.19 -2.63
N LEU A 96 10.03 -2.51 -2.40
CA LEU A 96 11.25 -3.32 -2.39
C LEU A 96 12.05 -3.18 -3.68
N SER A 97 11.37 -3.07 -4.82
CA SER A 97 12.02 -2.86 -6.11
C SER A 97 12.84 -1.56 -6.18
N MET A 98 12.49 -0.55 -5.38
CA MET A 98 13.26 0.71 -5.33
C MET A 98 14.56 0.53 -4.55
N VAL A 99 14.54 -0.27 -3.48
CA VAL A 99 15.76 -0.61 -2.72
C VAL A 99 16.70 -1.45 -3.60
N TYR A 100 16.12 -2.44 -4.32
CA TYR A 100 16.85 -3.28 -5.26
C TYR A 100 17.51 -2.47 -6.40
N ASP A 101 16.76 -1.55 -7.04
CA ASP A 101 17.27 -0.70 -8.10
C ASP A 101 18.42 0.21 -7.60
N ARG A 102 18.38 0.61 -6.31
CA ARG A 102 19.44 1.38 -5.67
C ARG A 102 20.69 0.54 -5.45
N GLU A 103 20.55 -0.65 -4.90
CA GLU A 103 21.66 -1.56 -4.57
C GLU A 103 22.37 -2.07 -5.83
N MET A 104 21.61 -2.40 -6.89
CA MET A 104 22.16 -2.85 -8.18
C MET A 104 22.68 -1.73 -9.07
N GLY A 105 22.62 -0.46 -8.63
CA GLY A 105 23.11 0.68 -9.40
C GLY A 105 22.25 1.02 -10.63
N ASN A 106 21.10 0.39 -10.81
CA ASN A 106 20.14 0.65 -11.90
C ASN A 106 19.50 2.04 -11.85
N MET A 107 19.78 2.79 -10.77
CA MET A 107 19.37 4.19 -10.60
C MET A 107 19.86 5.11 -11.71
N ARG A 108 20.92 4.74 -12.44
CA ARG A 108 21.45 5.52 -13.56
C ARG A 108 20.40 5.73 -14.66
N THR A 109 19.57 4.73 -14.93
CA THR A 109 18.47 4.82 -15.89
C THR A 109 17.41 5.85 -15.49
N LEU A 110 17.16 6.02 -14.19
CA LEU A 110 16.24 7.05 -13.67
C LEU A 110 16.87 8.44 -13.72
N LEU A 111 18.21 8.55 -13.54
CA LEU A 111 18.93 9.82 -13.65
C LEU A 111 18.99 10.36 -15.08
N VAL A 112 18.99 9.48 -16.09
CA VAL A 112 18.98 9.84 -17.50
C VAL A 112 17.57 10.09 -18.03
N SER A 113 16.53 9.72 -17.27
CA SER A 113 15.14 9.94 -17.66
C SER A 113 14.81 11.44 -17.73
N PRO A 114 14.16 11.90 -18.81
CA PRO A 114 13.74 13.30 -18.95
C PRO A 114 12.55 13.66 -18.03
N PHE A 115 11.93 12.67 -17.38
CA PHE A 115 10.77 12.88 -16.52
C PHE A 115 11.12 13.28 -15.09
N PRO A 116 10.33 14.17 -14.45
CA PRO A 116 10.55 14.59 -13.08
C PRO A 116 10.36 13.42 -12.11
N ARG A 117 11.11 13.44 -11.00
CA ARG A 117 11.11 12.37 -9.98
C ARG A 117 9.72 12.09 -9.42
N TRP A 118 8.96 13.14 -9.11
CA TRP A 118 7.60 12.99 -8.58
C TRP A 118 6.70 12.20 -9.52
N PHE A 119 6.83 12.40 -10.83
CA PHE A 119 6.03 11.69 -11.82
C PHE A 119 6.39 10.19 -11.87
N LEU A 120 7.68 9.86 -11.86
CA LEU A 120 8.13 8.46 -11.88
C LEU A 120 7.69 7.71 -10.63
N LEU A 121 7.79 8.34 -9.45
CA LEU A 121 7.32 7.76 -8.18
C LEU A 121 5.81 7.60 -8.17
N SER A 122 5.05 8.63 -8.59
CA SER A 122 3.59 8.56 -8.70
C SER A 122 3.15 7.48 -9.69
N SER A 123 3.80 7.36 -10.83
CA SER A 123 3.48 6.33 -11.84
C SER A 123 3.70 4.92 -11.30
N LYS A 124 4.77 4.71 -10.54
CA LYS A 124 5.05 3.42 -9.89
C LYS A 124 4.04 3.12 -8.79
N LEU A 125 3.65 4.13 -8.01
CA LEU A 125 2.63 4.03 -6.98
C LEU A 125 1.27 3.63 -7.56
N ILE A 126 0.85 4.31 -8.64
CA ILE A 126 -0.39 4.00 -9.37
C ILE A 126 -0.35 2.56 -9.90
N ALA A 127 0.75 2.15 -10.52
CA ALA A 127 0.90 0.80 -11.04
C ALA A 127 0.81 -0.27 -9.93
N GLY A 128 1.47 -0.06 -8.79
CA GLY A 128 1.36 -0.94 -7.62
C GLY A 128 -0.05 -1.00 -7.04
N THR A 129 -0.74 0.13 -6.99
CA THR A 129 -2.13 0.20 -6.53
C THR A 129 -3.07 -0.57 -7.45
N LEU A 130 -2.92 -0.45 -8.77
CA LEU A 130 -3.73 -1.22 -9.73
C LEU A 130 -3.53 -2.73 -9.58
N VAL A 131 -2.29 -3.18 -9.32
CA VAL A 131 -2.00 -4.58 -9.02
C VAL A 131 -2.68 -5.00 -7.71
N SER A 132 -2.65 -4.17 -6.67
CA SER A 132 -3.32 -4.49 -5.39
C SER A 132 -4.84 -4.56 -5.53
N LEU A 133 -5.44 -3.71 -6.38
CA LEU A 133 -6.88 -3.78 -6.66
C LEU A 133 -7.26 -5.14 -7.26
N LEU A 134 -6.49 -5.65 -8.22
CA LEU A 134 -6.75 -6.97 -8.79
C LEU A 134 -6.73 -8.06 -7.70
N GLN A 135 -5.74 -8.02 -6.80
CA GLN A 135 -5.65 -8.98 -5.69
C GLN A 135 -6.82 -8.86 -4.72
N VAL A 136 -7.23 -7.63 -4.39
CA VAL A 136 -8.38 -7.37 -3.52
C VAL A 136 -9.68 -7.93 -4.12
N TYR A 137 -9.93 -7.72 -5.41
CA TYR A 137 -11.12 -8.25 -6.06
C TYR A 137 -11.10 -9.78 -6.18
N VAL A 138 -9.95 -10.39 -6.42
CA VAL A 138 -9.81 -11.85 -6.37
C VAL A 138 -10.09 -12.38 -4.96
N PHE A 139 -9.59 -11.70 -3.92
CA PHE A 139 -9.92 -12.05 -2.54
C PHE A 139 -11.42 -11.92 -2.25
N LEU A 140 -12.07 -10.84 -2.68
CA LEU A 140 -13.53 -10.66 -2.53
C LEU A 140 -14.32 -11.75 -3.25
N ALA A 141 -13.90 -12.16 -4.45
CA ALA A 141 -14.52 -13.25 -5.17
C ALA A 141 -14.39 -14.59 -4.45
N ILE A 142 -13.25 -14.83 -3.78
CA ILE A 142 -13.06 -16.03 -2.94
C ILE A 142 -13.89 -15.91 -1.65
N ALA A 143 -13.89 -14.75 -1.00
CA ALA A 143 -14.61 -14.49 0.25
C ALA A 143 -16.14 -14.66 0.08
N TRP A 144 -16.67 -14.43 -1.12
CA TRP A 144 -18.06 -14.69 -1.45
C TRP A 144 -18.45 -16.16 -1.21
N PHE A 145 -17.57 -17.11 -1.44
CA PHE A 145 -17.82 -18.53 -1.13
C PHE A 145 -17.90 -18.82 0.39
N TRP A 146 -17.45 -17.89 1.23
CA TRP A 146 -17.56 -17.96 2.70
C TRP A 146 -18.68 -17.09 3.27
N GLU A 147 -19.73 -16.84 2.49
CA GLU A 147 -20.88 -16.05 2.93
C GLU A 147 -20.53 -14.60 3.35
N ILE A 148 -19.36 -14.09 2.90
CA ILE A 148 -19.00 -12.69 3.08
C ILE A 148 -19.55 -11.92 1.88
N GLU A 149 -20.82 -11.51 2.00
CA GLU A 149 -21.57 -10.87 0.92
C GLU A 149 -21.89 -9.40 1.27
N PRO A 150 -21.00 -8.44 0.95
CA PRO A 150 -21.39 -7.05 1.02
C PRO A 150 -22.50 -6.76 -0.01
N PRO A 151 -23.31 -5.71 0.20
CA PRO A 151 -24.32 -5.30 -0.77
C PRO A 151 -23.72 -5.18 -2.18
N PRO A 152 -24.45 -5.56 -3.27
CA PRO A 152 -23.90 -5.54 -4.63
C PRO A 152 -23.31 -4.19 -5.05
N ILE A 153 -23.92 -3.10 -4.62
CA ILE A 153 -23.39 -1.74 -4.84
C ILE A 153 -22.02 -1.52 -4.15
N GLY A 154 -21.76 -2.23 -3.05
CA GLY A 154 -20.53 -2.14 -2.28
C GLY A 154 -19.29 -2.53 -3.07
N TYR A 155 -19.40 -3.51 -3.99
CA TYR A 155 -18.28 -3.91 -4.85
C TYR A 155 -17.78 -2.78 -5.76
N ILE A 156 -18.67 -1.86 -6.14
CA ILE A 156 -18.32 -0.69 -6.95
C ILE A 156 -18.00 0.50 -6.05
N ALA A 157 -18.79 0.71 -5.00
CA ALA A 157 -18.60 1.84 -4.09
C ALA A 157 -17.28 1.79 -3.32
N VAL A 158 -16.72 0.59 -3.10
CA VAL A 158 -15.43 0.42 -2.43
C VAL A 158 -14.23 0.82 -3.30
N LEU A 159 -14.38 0.89 -4.62
CA LEU A 159 -13.27 1.15 -5.55
C LEU A 159 -12.51 2.46 -5.26
N PRO A 160 -13.16 3.62 -5.05
CA PRO A 160 -12.45 4.85 -4.68
C PRO A 160 -11.70 4.73 -3.35
N ALA A 161 -12.31 4.06 -2.36
CA ALA A 161 -11.69 3.82 -1.06
C ALA A 161 -10.43 2.94 -1.19
N LEU A 162 -10.50 1.88 -1.99
CA LEU A 162 -9.35 1.01 -2.28
C LEU A 162 -8.25 1.75 -3.03
N ILE A 163 -8.58 2.62 -3.98
CA ILE A 163 -7.58 3.44 -4.69
C ILE A 163 -6.86 4.35 -3.70
N LEU A 164 -7.58 5.11 -2.88
CA LEU A 164 -7.00 6.04 -1.93
C LEU A 164 -6.18 5.33 -0.86
N SER A 165 -6.71 4.25 -0.28
CA SER A 165 -6.01 3.45 0.71
C SER A 165 -4.75 2.80 0.13
N GLY A 166 -4.83 2.25 -1.09
CA GLY A 166 -3.70 1.66 -1.78
C GLY A 166 -2.61 2.68 -2.10
N LEU A 167 -2.98 3.89 -2.53
CA LEU A 167 -2.04 4.99 -2.75
C LEU A 167 -1.38 5.43 -1.44
N MET A 168 -2.14 5.58 -0.35
CA MET A 168 -1.60 5.95 0.96
C MET A 168 -0.61 4.90 1.47
N LEU A 169 -1.00 3.62 1.48
CA LEU A 169 -0.18 2.53 1.99
C LEU A 169 1.04 2.26 1.10
N GLY A 170 0.90 2.42 -0.21
CA GLY A 170 2.01 2.37 -1.16
C GLY A 170 2.99 3.54 -0.98
N ALA A 171 2.48 4.76 -0.72
CA ALA A 171 3.32 5.92 -0.44
C ALA A 171 4.10 5.74 0.88
N LEU A 172 3.49 5.14 1.91
CA LEU A 172 4.19 4.74 3.14
C LEU A 172 5.34 3.78 2.83
N GLY A 173 5.09 2.73 2.03
CA GLY A 173 6.11 1.80 1.59
C GLY A 173 7.27 2.49 0.86
N MET A 174 6.97 3.44 -0.02
CA MET A 174 7.99 4.25 -0.71
C MET A 174 8.80 5.11 0.25
N LEU A 175 8.16 5.73 1.24
CA LEU A 175 8.84 6.52 2.26
C LEU A 175 9.81 5.65 3.06
N ILE A 176 9.38 4.48 3.51
CA ILE A 176 10.23 3.53 4.24
C ILE A 176 11.39 3.04 3.36
N SER A 177 11.12 2.68 2.09
CA SER A 177 12.17 2.23 1.17
C SER A 177 13.20 3.32 0.86
N SER A 178 12.83 4.60 0.96
CA SER A 178 13.77 5.69 0.78
C SER A 178 14.78 5.81 1.93
N ALA A 179 14.39 5.40 3.14
CA ALA A 179 15.24 5.42 4.34
C ALA A 179 16.14 4.18 4.47
N VAL A 180 15.72 3.03 3.93
CA VAL A 180 16.46 1.76 4.03
C VAL A 180 17.49 1.68 2.90
N LYS A 181 18.76 1.37 3.26
CA LYS A 181 19.88 1.32 2.29
C LYS A 181 20.12 -0.06 1.69
N GLN A 182 19.86 -1.11 2.45
CA GLN A 182 20.17 -2.50 2.10
C GLN A 182 18.89 -3.34 1.98
N LEU A 183 18.85 -4.21 0.98
CA LEU A 183 17.73 -5.10 0.69
C LEU A 183 17.41 -6.04 1.86
N GLU A 184 18.45 -6.59 2.47
CA GLU A 184 18.36 -7.53 3.60
C GLU A 184 17.64 -6.89 4.80
N ASN A 185 17.96 -5.63 5.11
CA ASN A 185 17.34 -4.91 6.21
C ASN A 185 15.91 -4.50 5.91
N PHE A 186 15.53 -4.35 4.63
CA PHE A 186 14.19 -3.93 4.25
C PHE A 186 13.12 -4.96 4.64
N ALA A 187 13.41 -6.25 4.52
CA ALA A 187 12.46 -7.31 4.90
C ALA A 187 12.14 -7.27 6.42
N GLY A 188 13.17 -7.03 7.24
CA GLY A 188 13.00 -6.88 8.69
C GLY A 188 12.17 -5.63 9.04
N VAL A 189 12.50 -4.48 8.45
CA VAL A 189 11.77 -3.22 8.64
C VAL A 189 10.32 -3.35 8.17
N MET A 190 10.09 -3.98 7.02
CA MET A 190 8.76 -4.23 6.49
C MET A 190 7.89 -4.99 7.49
N ASN A 191 8.38 -6.10 8.04
CA ASN A 191 7.63 -6.88 9.02
C ASN A 191 7.41 -6.10 10.33
N PHE A 192 8.42 -5.36 10.79
CA PHE A 192 8.33 -4.52 11.97
C PHE A 192 7.30 -3.39 11.84
N VAL A 193 7.05 -2.90 10.63
CA VAL A 193 6.01 -1.89 10.37
C VAL A 193 4.64 -2.52 10.16
N ILE A 194 4.56 -3.58 9.33
CA ILE A 194 3.28 -4.18 8.94
C ILE A 194 2.54 -4.78 10.14
N PHE A 195 3.23 -5.59 10.97
CA PHE A 195 2.54 -6.27 12.07
C PHE A 195 2.00 -5.33 13.14
N PRO A 196 2.77 -4.37 13.69
CA PRO A 196 2.20 -3.41 14.62
C PRO A 196 1.06 -2.58 14.02
N MET A 197 1.18 -2.14 12.77
CA MET A 197 0.09 -1.40 12.10
C MET A 197 -1.17 -2.24 11.96
N PHE A 198 -1.05 -3.51 11.63
CA PHE A 198 -2.20 -4.40 11.48
C PHE A 198 -2.84 -4.75 12.82
N PHE A 199 -2.04 -5.14 13.83
CA PHE A 199 -2.55 -5.53 15.14
C PHE A 199 -3.04 -4.35 15.98
N ALA A 200 -2.40 -3.19 15.90
CA ALA A 200 -2.85 -1.97 16.56
C ALA A 200 -3.80 -1.16 15.68
N SER A 201 -4.86 -1.79 15.18
CA SER A 201 -5.85 -1.16 14.30
C SER A 201 -7.26 -1.72 14.52
N SER A 202 -8.24 -1.13 13.84
CA SER A 202 -9.62 -1.64 13.82
C SER A 202 -9.84 -2.83 12.87
N ALA A 203 -8.77 -3.44 12.34
CA ALA A 203 -8.88 -4.55 11.40
C ALA A 203 -9.43 -5.82 12.05
N LEU A 204 -8.99 -6.13 13.26
CA LEU A 204 -9.30 -7.38 13.96
C LEU A 204 -10.37 -7.23 15.05
N TYR A 205 -10.49 -6.06 15.64
CA TYR A 205 -11.41 -5.82 16.74
C TYR A 205 -11.97 -4.41 16.72
N PRO A 206 -13.21 -4.23 17.21
CA PRO A 206 -13.83 -2.91 17.31
C PRO A 206 -13.07 -2.00 18.29
N LEU A 207 -12.86 -0.74 17.93
CA LEU A 207 -12.10 0.21 18.75
C LEU A 207 -12.72 0.47 20.12
N TRP A 208 -14.05 0.36 20.25
CA TRP A 208 -14.72 0.53 21.54
C TRP A 208 -14.31 -0.55 22.56
N ARG A 209 -14.12 -1.82 22.10
CA ARG A 209 -13.60 -2.88 22.99
C ARG A 209 -12.16 -2.61 23.43
N VAL A 210 -11.34 -2.05 22.54
CA VAL A 210 -9.98 -1.64 22.91
C VAL A 210 -9.99 -0.52 23.92
N GLN A 211 -10.93 0.43 23.78
CA GLN A 211 -11.08 1.55 24.71
C GLN A 211 -11.46 1.06 26.13
N GLU A 212 -12.36 0.08 26.23
CA GLU A 212 -12.74 -0.54 27.50
C GLU A 212 -11.57 -1.29 28.16
N ALA A 213 -10.75 -1.99 27.35
CA ALA A 213 -9.62 -2.76 27.86
C ALA A 213 -8.41 -1.90 28.22
N SER A 214 -8.07 -0.92 27.36
CA SER A 214 -6.91 -0.04 27.53
C SER A 214 -7.07 1.26 26.75
N PRO A 215 -7.32 2.39 27.44
CA PRO A 215 -7.39 3.70 26.78
C PRO A 215 -6.11 4.07 26.01
N ALA A 216 -4.93 3.71 26.54
CA ALA A 216 -3.66 3.99 25.87
C ALA A 216 -3.56 3.28 24.51
N LEU A 217 -3.93 1.99 24.45
CA LEU A 217 -3.94 1.24 23.20
C LEU A 217 -4.98 1.78 22.20
N TYR A 218 -6.13 2.25 22.71
CA TYR A 218 -7.14 2.91 21.89
C TYR A 218 -6.58 4.12 21.13
N TYR A 219 -5.83 5.01 21.83
CA TYR A 219 -5.21 6.16 21.17
C TYR A 219 -4.16 5.74 20.14
N VAL A 220 -3.37 4.70 20.42
CA VAL A 220 -2.41 4.15 19.44
C VAL A 220 -3.15 3.65 18.17
N CYS A 221 -4.24 2.89 18.36
CA CYS A 221 -5.06 2.41 17.24
C CYS A 221 -5.70 3.57 16.46
N GLN A 222 -6.13 4.62 17.16
CA GLN A 222 -6.79 5.77 16.53
C GLN A 222 -5.81 6.66 15.75
N LEU A 223 -4.56 6.78 16.21
CA LEU A 223 -3.50 7.50 15.49
C LEU A 223 -2.92 6.71 14.31
N ASN A 224 -3.20 5.43 14.25
CA ASN A 224 -2.68 4.55 13.20
C ASN A 224 -3.38 4.84 11.85
N PRO A 225 -2.65 5.29 10.80
CA PRO A 225 -3.25 5.56 9.50
C PRO A 225 -3.88 4.33 8.85
N PHE A 226 -3.42 3.13 9.19
CA PHE A 226 -3.99 1.88 8.72
C PHE A 226 -5.42 1.67 9.24
N THR A 227 -5.72 2.07 10.47
CA THR A 227 -7.09 2.07 11.02
C THR A 227 -8.04 2.85 10.12
N HIS A 228 -7.64 4.05 9.69
CA HIS A 228 -8.47 4.88 8.83
C HIS A 228 -8.62 4.30 7.42
N ALA A 229 -7.60 3.60 6.89
CA ALA A 229 -7.73 2.86 5.64
C ALA A 229 -8.78 1.74 5.77
N VAL A 230 -8.73 0.97 6.86
CA VAL A 230 -9.70 -0.10 7.15
C VAL A 230 -11.12 0.44 7.30
N GLU A 231 -11.29 1.52 8.08
CA GLU A 231 -12.60 2.15 8.26
C GLU A 231 -13.16 2.73 6.96
N LEU A 232 -12.32 3.37 6.14
CA LEU A 232 -12.73 3.89 4.85
C LEU A 232 -13.23 2.77 3.93
N ILE A 233 -12.50 1.66 3.85
CA ILE A 233 -12.90 0.46 3.07
C ILE A 233 -14.17 -0.15 3.65
N ARG A 234 -14.26 -0.29 4.98
CA ARG A 234 -15.42 -0.88 5.68
C ARG A 234 -16.70 -0.12 5.37
N PHE A 235 -16.68 1.20 5.52
CA PHE A 235 -17.86 2.03 5.24
C PHE A 235 -18.22 2.02 3.75
N ALA A 236 -17.24 2.09 2.87
CA ALA A 236 -17.46 2.08 1.42
C ALA A 236 -18.06 0.77 0.91
N LEU A 237 -17.71 -0.39 1.50
CA LEU A 237 -18.33 -1.69 1.18
C LEU A 237 -19.83 -1.72 1.46
N TYR A 238 -20.32 -0.86 2.36
CA TYR A 238 -21.74 -0.74 2.69
C TYR A 238 -22.37 0.54 2.11
N GLY A 239 -21.73 1.13 1.10
CA GLY A 239 -22.24 2.32 0.40
C GLY A 239 -22.29 3.58 1.26
N LYS A 240 -21.58 3.59 2.40
CA LYS A 240 -21.50 4.72 3.33
C LYS A 240 -20.11 5.38 3.25
N LEU A 241 -20.01 6.65 3.57
CA LEU A 241 -18.75 7.39 3.56
C LEU A 241 -18.37 7.80 4.99
N ASN A 242 -17.16 7.41 5.41
CA ASN A 242 -16.55 7.92 6.63
C ASN A 242 -15.65 9.11 6.29
N VAL A 243 -16.16 10.33 6.50
CA VAL A 243 -15.49 11.58 6.14
C VAL A 243 -14.19 11.77 6.92
N LEU A 244 -14.17 11.40 8.21
CA LEU A 244 -12.95 11.49 9.03
C LEU A 244 -11.85 10.60 8.47
N SER A 245 -12.18 9.33 8.21
CA SER A 245 -11.21 8.38 7.65
C SER A 245 -10.74 8.80 6.27
N LEU A 246 -11.62 9.36 5.43
CA LEU A 246 -11.24 9.91 4.14
C LEU A 246 -10.23 11.06 4.29
N ALA A 247 -10.49 12.01 5.18
CA ALA A 247 -9.60 13.15 5.41
C ALA A 247 -8.22 12.70 5.90
N VAL A 248 -8.18 11.76 6.86
CA VAL A 248 -6.92 11.21 7.38
C VAL A 248 -6.15 10.44 6.30
N VAL A 249 -6.83 9.59 5.52
CA VAL A 249 -6.19 8.83 4.43
C VAL A 249 -5.59 9.77 3.38
N CYS A 250 -6.33 10.81 2.96
CA CYS A 250 -5.82 11.81 2.00
C CYS A 250 -4.65 12.63 2.59
N GLY A 251 -4.74 13.05 3.84
CA GLY A 251 -3.68 13.77 4.53
C GLY A 251 -2.41 12.94 4.68
N CYS A 252 -2.52 11.71 5.16
CA CYS A 252 -1.40 10.78 5.27
C CYS A 252 -0.79 10.44 3.90
N MET A 253 -1.61 10.23 2.87
CA MET A 253 -1.14 10.01 1.50
C MET A 253 -0.26 11.17 1.03
N ALA A 254 -0.70 12.41 1.23
CA ALA A 254 0.07 13.60 0.84
C ALA A 254 1.39 13.69 1.62
N VAL A 255 1.35 13.50 2.95
CA VAL A 255 2.55 13.54 3.81
C VAL A 255 3.56 12.45 3.42
N PHE A 256 3.12 11.21 3.24
CA PHE A 256 4.00 10.11 2.88
C PHE A 256 4.58 10.28 1.47
N MET A 257 3.80 10.77 0.52
CA MET A 257 4.26 11.02 -0.84
C MET A 257 5.27 12.16 -0.89
N ILE A 258 5.01 13.28 -0.22
CA ILE A 258 5.96 14.39 -0.11
C ILE A 258 7.25 13.92 0.57
N GLY A 259 7.13 13.20 1.68
CA GLY A 259 8.27 12.63 2.38
C GLY A 259 9.08 11.68 1.49
N ALA A 260 8.42 10.81 0.72
CA ALA A 260 9.08 9.90 -0.21
C ALA A 260 9.82 10.65 -1.32
N ILE A 261 9.22 11.71 -1.90
CA ILE A 261 9.85 12.53 -2.96
C ILE A 261 11.09 13.27 -2.41
N LEU A 262 10.99 13.84 -1.20
CA LEU A 262 12.10 14.57 -0.57
C LEU A 262 13.24 13.65 -0.13
N ALA A 263 12.90 12.47 0.40
CA ALA A 263 13.88 11.49 0.87
C ALA A 263 14.52 10.70 -0.28
N TYR A 264 13.88 10.66 -1.44
CA TYR A 264 14.38 9.93 -2.60
C TYR A 264 15.49 10.69 -3.32
N ASP A 265 16.74 10.34 -3.00
CA ASP A 265 17.93 10.89 -3.66
C ASP A 265 18.62 9.80 -4.50
N PRO A 266 18.50 9.83 -5.84
CA PRO A 266 19.16 8.85 -6.70
C PRO A 266 20.68 8.96 -6.71
N ALA A 267 21.25 10.09 -6.27
CA ALA A 267 22.71 10.27 -6.20
C ALA A 267 23.36 9.47 -5.05
N ARG A 268 22.60 9.09 -4.02
CA ARG A 268 23.13 8.35 -2.86
C ARG A 268 23.57 6.91 -3.15
N GLY A 269 23.27 6.36 -4.34
CA GLY A 269 23.68 5.02 -4.77
C GLY A 269 24.90 5.00 -5.71
N LEU A 270 25.42 6.17 -6.09
CA LEU A 270 26.61 6.22 -6.93
C LEU A 270 27.86 6.05 -6.02
N PRO A 271 28.75 5.05 -6.31
CA PRO A 271 30.04 5.01 -5.64
C PRO A 271 30.74 6.34 -5.90
N ALA A 272 31.20 6.99 -4.83
CA ALA A 272 32.03 8.19 -4.95
C ALA A 272 33.13 7.85 -5.95
N ARG A 273 33.25 8.63 -7.02
CA ARG A 273 34.33 8.52 -8.00
C ARG A 273 35.62 8.69 -7.20
N ARG A 274 36.21 7.55 -6.77
CA ARG A 274 37.56 7.58 -6.20
C ARG A 274 38.39 8.28 -7.25
N GLY A 275 38.81 9.48 -6.91
CA GLY A 275 39.73 10.25 -7.70
C GLY A 275 40.90 9.35 -8.04
N ARG A 276 41.15 9.18 -9.33
CA ARG A 276 42.38 8.71 -9.84
C ARG A 276 43.38 9.81 -9.47
N ALA A 277 43.81 9.78 -8.21
CA ALA A 277 44.97 10.55 -7.81
C ALA A 277 46.17 9.80 -8.37
N ALA A 278 46.76 10.41 -9.37
CA ALA A 278 48.17 10.48 -9.67
C ALA A 278 49.03 9.32 -9.16
N GLU A 279 49.26 8.35 -10.02
CA GLU A 279 50.61 7.77 -10.15
C GLU A 279 51.32 8.59 -11.22
N ASP A 280 52.18 9.49 -10.75
CA ASP A 280 53.37 9.97 -11.40
C ASP A 280 54.55 9.72 -10.45
#